data_52c869acc19f83bdf413aaf27336dac0
#
_entry.id   52c869acc19f83bdf413aaf27336dac0
#
_cell.length_a   1.000
_cell.length_b   1.000
_cell.length_c   1.000
_cell.angle_alpha   90.00
_cell.angle_beta   90.00
_cell.angle_gamma   90.00
#
_symmetry.space_group_name_H-M   'P 1'
#
loop_
_entity.id
_entity.type
_entity.pdbx_description
1 polymer ?
#
loop_
_entity_poly.entity_id
_entity_poly.type
_entity_poly.pdbx_seq_one_letter_code
_entity_poly.pdbx_strand_id
1 'polypeptide(L)'
;MRRVLLISNKVFHYRVSNYNYFAQRFRELGWEFCVRANELERSNPYPLQFDFKELPFSFGDYKREIEELKPDVVILFLHLKNLVIWPLLHWLKLKGIPVVYWNKGVNLEVKHPWLRNLPFYYIHSLVDAIVLYSAKELKDIRPRNRQKVFVANNTVNFAAFPAVTASKEELKKEFGIPFRKVVLFVGRMRGVKKVDHLIAAFNEIEDPDCGCIIVGDPMGCDLPSMIRRKNVMHLGEVHDPEGIKISKIFKLSDLFVIPGEVGLGMNQAFYWGLPVVTEACYQPPEIHYLTEGRTGFMVPENDRAALKEKMLLLLQDDALRARFSAAAKEDIMRDASIERMFSGFRDCVIALTDPASELCARRFRTR
;
A
#
# COMPACT_ATOMS: atom_id res chain seq x y z
N MET A 1 -18.11 5.82 -25.46
CA MET A 1 -17.86 5.70 -24.01
C MET A 1 -16.45 6.17 -23.75
N ARG A 2 -16.20 7.02 -22.76
CA ARG A 2 -14.86 7.50 -22.41
C ARG A 2 -14.06 6.37 -21.74
N ARG A 3 -12.73 6.37 -21.93
CA ARG A 3 -11.85 5.29 -21.44
C ARG A 3 -10.68 5.81 -20.61
N VAL A 4 -10.47 5.18 -19.47
CA VAL A 4 -9.27 5.36 -18.64
C VAL A 4 -8.42 4.10 -18.75
N LEU A 5 -7.20 4.22 -19.25
CA LEU A 5 -6.27 3.12 -19.39
C LEU A 5 -5.17 3.21 -18.32
N LEU A 6 -5.10 2.22 -17.45
CA LEU A 6 -3.99 2.04 -16.50
C LEU A 6 -2.96 1.07 -17.09
N ILE A 7 -1.71 1.52 -17.21
CA ILE A 7 -0.56 0.68 -17.58
C ILE A 7 0.30 0.44 -16.33
N SER A 8 0.43 -0.82 -15.94
CA SER A 8 1.10 -1.24 -14.70
C SER A 8 2.23 -2.25 -14.97
N ASN A 9 3.12 -2.43 -13.99
CA ASN A 9 4.13 -3.50 -14.05
C ASN A 9 3.47 -4.87 -13.81
N LYS A 10 3.08 -5.12 -12.58
CA LYS A 10 2.41 -6.34 -12.13
C LYS A 10 1.14 -5.96 -11.37
N VAL A 11 0.07 -6.70 -11.62
CA VAL A 11 -1.16 -6.58 -10.84
C VAL A 11 -1.12 -7.63 -9.73
N PHE A 12 -0.94 -7.19 -8.50
CA PHE A 12 -1.01 -8.03 -7.31
C PHE A 12 -2.46 -8.28 -6.90
N HIS A 13 -2.74 -9.43 -6.27
CA HIS A 13 -4.09 -9.83 -5.85
C HIS A 13 -4.83 -8.72 -5.06
N TYR A 14 -4.17 -8.04 -4.11
CA TYR A 14 -4.79 -6.96 -3.35
C TYR A 14 -5.17 -5.73 -4.20
N ARG A 15 -4.56 -5.57 -5.39
CA ARG A 15 -4.90 -4.51 -6.35
C ARG A 15 -6.14 -4.88 -7.18
N VAL A 16 -6.39 -6.16 -7.39
CA VAL A 16 -7.56 -6.61 -8.18
C VAL A 16 -8.84 -6.10 -7.54
N SER A 17 -8.99 -6.25 -6.22
CA SER A 17 -10.15 -5.73 -5.49
C SER A 17 -10.28 -4.20 -5.61
N ASN A 18 -9.17 -3.45 -5.57
CA ASN A 18 -9.19 -2.00 -5.79
C ASN A 18 -9.62 -1.65 -7.22
N TYR A 19 -9.09 -2.36 -8.22
CA TYR A 19 -9.40 -2.10 -9.63
C TYR A 19 -10.82 -2.52 -10.00
N ASN A 20 -11.37 -3.58 -9.41
CA ASN A 20 -12.78 -3.93 -9.54
C ASN A 20 -13.66 -2.78 -9.03
N TYR A 21 -13.35 -2.23 -7.86
CA TYR A 21 -14.05 -1.07 -7.32
C TYR A 21 -13.93 0.14 -8.26
N PHE A 22 -12.74 0.43 -8.78
CA PHE A 22 -12.53 1.52 -9.72
C PHE A 22 -13.34 1.34 -11.00
N ALA A 23 -13.37 0.13 -11.56
CA ALA A 23 -14.16 -0.18 -12.76
C ALA A 23 -15.64 0.04 -12.53
N GLN A 24 -16.18 -0.39 -11.39
CA GLN A 24 -17.56 -0.13 -11.03
C GLN A 24 -17.84 1.38 -10.94
N ARG A 25 -17.03 2.11 -10.19
CA ARG A 25 -17.25 3.55 -9.97
C ARG A 25 -17.06 4.38 -11.24
N PHE A 26 -16.08 4.05 -12.09
CA PHE A 26 -15.93 4.70 -13.40
C PHE A 26 -17.10 4.41 -14.31
N ARG A 27 -17.66 3.17 -14.31
CA ARG A 27 -18.85 2.82 -15.09
C ARG A 27 -20.08 3.65 -14.68
N GLU A 28 -20.26 3.91 -13.38
CA GLU A 28 -21.32 4.79 -12.86
C GLU A 28 -21.19 6.23 -13.39
N LEU A 29 -19.97 6.66 -13.73
CA LEU A 29 -19.69 7.95 -14.37
C LEU A 29 -19.74 7.91 -15.90
N GLY A 30 -20.12 6.79 -16.51
CA GLY A 30 -20.14 6.60 -17.96
C GLY A 30 -18.77 6.34 -18.59
N TRP A 31 -17.79 5.87 -17.82
CA TRP A 31 -16.42 5.58 -18.24
C TRP A 31 -16.11 4.09 -18.20
N GLU A 32 -15.23 3.64 -19.07
CA GLU A 32 -14.64 2.30 -19.04
C GLU A 32 -13.22 2.37 -18.41
N PHE A 33 -12.93 1.48 -17.47
CA PHE A 33 -11.63 1.36 -16.84
C PHE A 33 -10.92 0.11 -17.36
N CYS A 34 -9.81 0.31 -18.08
CA CYS A 34 -9.01 -0.74 -18.69
C CYS A 34 -7.64 -0.83 -17.99
N VAL A 35 -7.14 -2.03 -17.79
CA VAL A 35 -5.83 -2.27 -17.17
C VAL A 35 -4.96 -3.11 -18.10
N ARG A 36 -3.75 -2.65 -18.34
CA ARG A 36 -2.72 -3.41 -19.07
C ARG A 36 -1.51 -3.56 -18.17
N ALA A 37 -1.02 -4.77 -18.03
CA ALA A 37 0.13 -5.05 -17.17
C ALA A 37 1.00 -6.14 -17.77
N ASN A 38 2.26 -6.20 -17.35
CA ASN A 38 3.17 -7.26 -17.77
C ASN A 38 2.79 -8.62 -17.18
N GLU A 39 2.15 -8.63 -16.01
CA GLU A 39 1.81 -9.86 -15.30
C GLU A 39 0.62 -9.62 -14.36
N LEU A 40 -0.29 -10.59 -14.29
CA LEU A 40 -1.23 -10.77 -13.20
C LEU A 40 -0.65 -11.78 -12.21
N GLU A 41 -0.72 -11.50 -10.91
CA GLU A 41 -0.28 -12.45 -9.89
C GLU A 41 -1.04 -13.77 -9.98
N ARG A 42 -0.33 -14.88 -10.17
CA ARG A 42 -0.94 -16.22 -10.42
C ARG A 42 -1.82 -16.71 -9.28
N SER A 43 -1.53 -16.30 -8.05
CA SER A 43 -2.31 -16.62 -6.86
C SER A 43 -3.52 -15.70 -6.64
N ASN A 44 -3.87 -14.84 -7.63
CA ASN A 44 -5.02 -13.98 -7.51
C ASN A 44 -6.33 -14.77 -7.39
N PRO A 45 -7.09 -14.60 -6.30
CA PRO A 45 -8.34 -15.34 -6.08
C PRO A 45 -9.58 -14.59 -6.63
N TYR A 46 -9.44 -13.30 -6.96
CA TYR A 46 -10.55 -12.44 -7.29
C TYR A 46 -10.88 -12.48 -8.77
N PRO A 47 -12.18 -12.57 -9.15
CA PRO A 47 -12.58 -12.38 -10.53
C PRO A 47 -12.26 -10.96 -10.99
N LEU A 48 -11.83 -10.81 -12.24
CA LEU A 48 -11.57 -9.50 -12.83
C LEU A 48 -12.90 -8.90 -13.32
N GLN A 49 -13.27 -7.72 -12.81
CA GLN A 49 -14.46 -6.96 -13.20
C GLN A 49 -14.11 -5.71 -14.04
N PHE A 50 -12.88 -5.65 -14.55
CA PHE A 50 -12.37 -4.63 -15.45
C PHE A 50 -11.76 -5.27 -16.69
N ASP A 51 -11.66 -4.51 -17.78
CA ASP A 51 -10.97 -4.98 -18.99
C ASP A 51 -9.47 -5.12 -18.71
N PHE A 52 -8.96 -6.34 -18.80
CA PHE A 52 -7.57 -6.69 -18.50
C PHE A 52 -6.91 -7.45 -19.63
N LYS A 53 -5.66 -7.06 -19.94
CA LYS A 53 -4.81 -7.80 -20.89
C LYS A 53 -3.37 -7.77 -20.41
N GLU A 54 -2.71 -8.91 -20.42
CA GLU A 54 -1.26 -8.98 -20.22
C GLU A 54 -0.54 -8.49 -21.47
N LEU A 55 0.43 -7.60 -21.28
CA LEU A 55 1.28 -7.08 -22.35
C LEU A 55 2.74 -7.08 -21.89
N PRO A 56 3.67 -7.51 -22.74
CA PRO A 56 5.10 -7.39 -22.44
C PRO A 56 5.51 -5.91 -22.35
N PHE A 57 6.65 -5.63 -21.74
CA PHE A 57 7.24 -4.28 -21.72
C PHE A 57 7.78 -3.92 -23.12
N SER A 58 6.89 -3.72 -24.06
CA SER A 58 7.16 -3.42 -25.46
C SER A 58 6.47 -2.15 -25.90
N PHE A 59 7.22 -1.22 -26.44
CA PHE A 59 6.66 0.03 -26.97
C PHE A 59 5.66 -0.23 -28.11
N GLY A 60 5.97 -1.20 -29.01
CA GLY A 60 5.10 -1.54 -30.12
C GLY A 60 3.74 -2.10 -29.67
N ASP A 61 3.74 -2.94 -28.63
CA ASP A 61 2.50 -3.53 -28.12
C ASP A 61 1.66 -2.48 -27.37
N TYR A 62 2.27 -1.64 -26.55
CA TYR A 62 1.53 -0.54 -25.91
C TYR A 62 0.98 0.46 -26.91
N LYS A 63 1.76 0.81 -27.95
CA LYS A 63 1.31 1.70 -29.01
C LYS A 63 0.09 1.14 -29.73
N ARG A 64 0.14 -0.13 -30.18
CA ARG A 64 -0.98 -0.81 -30.86
C ARG A 64 -2.22 -0.83 -29.97
N GLU A 65 -2.08 -1.23 -28.72
CA GLU A 65 -3.18 -1.31 -27.77
C GLU A 65 -3.84 0.06 -27.53
N ILE A 66 -3.04 1.13 -27.39
CA ILE A 66 -3.56 2.49 -27.21
C ILE A 66 -4.26 3.01 -28.49
N GLU A 67 -3.72 2.71 -29.67
CA GLU A 67 -4.34 3.08 -30.95
C GLU A 67 -5.69 2.35 -31.18
N GLU A 68 -5.81 1.11 -30.70
CA GLU A 68 -7.06 0.33 -30.75
C GLU A 68 -8.08 0.81 -29.71
N LEU A 69 -7.66 0.97 -28.45
CA LEU A 69 -8.54 1.39 -27.35
C LEU A 69 -8.97 2.86 -27.44
N LYS A 70 -8.10 3.74 -27.96
CA LYS A 70 -8.30 5.20 -28.02
C LYS A 70 -8.69 5.78 -26.66
N PRO A 71 -7.87 5.60 -25.60
CA PRO A 71 -8.21 6.09 -24.28
C PRO A 71 -8.20 7.61 -24.21
N ASP A 72 -9.10 8.16 -23.41
CA ASP A 72 -9.17 9.60 -23.12
C ASP A 72 -8.06 10.02 -22.13
N VAL A 73 -7.62 9.10 -21.25
CA VAL A 73 -6.54 9.31 -20.27
C VAL A 73 -5.74 8.03 -20.12
N VAL A 74 -4.42 8.15 -20.06
CA VAL A 74 -3.48 7.06 -19.74
C VAL A 74 -2.84 7.30 -18.39
N ILE A 75 -2.98 6.35 -17.47
CA ILE A 75 -2.32 6.36 -16.15
C ILE A 75 -1.13 5.42 -16.23
N LEU A 76 0.07 5.95 -16.00
CA LEU A 76 1.31 5.18 -15.95
C LEU A 76 1.65 4.83 -14.51
N PHE A 77 1.58 3.55 -14.18
CA PHE A 77 2.03 2.96 -12.92
C PHE A 77 3.22 2.03 -13.18
N LEU A 78 4.25 2.58 -13.80
CA LEU A 78 5.46 1.88 -14.23
C LEU A 78 6.67 2.34 -13.42
N HIS A 79 7.56 1.38 -13.10
CA HIS A 79 8.87 1.72 -12.56
C HIS A 79 9.73 2.42 -13.62
N LEU A 80 10.45 3.48 -13.24
CA LEU A 80 11.34 4.19 -14.17
C LEU A 80 12.51 3.34 -14.68
N LYS A 81 12.76 2.18 -14.05
CA LYS A 81 13.71 1.17 -14.54
C LYS A 81 13.23 0.46 -15.80
N ASN A 82 11.92 0.45 -16.07
CA ASN A 82 11.35 -0.09 -17.28
C ASN A 82 11.51 0.93 -18.40
N LEU A 83 12.55 0.77 -19.21
CA LEU A 83 12.94 1.75 -20.22
C LEU A 83 11.83 2.08 -21.23
N VAL A 84 10.84 1.20 -21.39
CA VAL A 84 9.66 1.42 -22.25
C VAL A 84 8.85 2.66 -21.84
N ILE A 85 8.89 3.08 -20.58
CA ILE A 85 8.16 4.25 -20.11
C ILE A 85 8.56 5.54 -20.86
N TRP A 86 9.83 5.65 -21.24
CA TRP A 86 10.34 6.88 -21.86
C TRP A 86 9.83 7.10 -23.29
N PRO A 87 10.01 6.17 -24.25
CA PRO A 87 9.44 6.34 -25.58
C PRO A 87 7.92 6.39 -25.55
N LEU A 88 7.28 5.63 -24.66
CA LEU A 88 5.82 5.64 -24.52
C LEU A 88 5.30 7.01 -24.08
N LEU A 89 5.93 7.61 -23.05
CA LEU A 89 5.55 8.92 -22.55
C LEU A 89 5.67 10.01 -23.63
N HIS A 90 6.81 10.05 -24.35
CA HIS A 90 7.01 11.04 -25.40
C HIS A 90 6.01 10.86 -26.56
N TRP A 91 5.76 9.62 -26.95
CA TRP A 91 4.77 9.32 -27.99
C TRP A 91 3.36 9.73 -27.59
N LEU A 92 2.93 9.44 -26.34
CA LEU A 92 1.64 9.89 -25.80
C LEU A 92 1.51 11.42 -25.84
N LYS A 93 2.57 12.13 -25.48
CA LYS A 93 2.62 13.61 -25.58
C LYS A 93 2.46 14.10 -27.00
N LEU A 94 3.17 13.50 -27.98
CA LEU A 94 3.06 13.83 -29.40
C LEU A 94 1.63 13.57 -29.94
N LYS A 95 0.98 12.49 -29.48
CA LYS A 95 -0.41 12.18 -29.85
C LYS A 95 -1.44 13.04 -29.11
N GLY A 96 -0.99 13.80 -28.13
CA GLY A 96 -1.86 14.64 -27.32
C GLY A 96 -2.78 13.89 -26.37
N ILE A 97 -2.47 12.66 -26.04
CA ILE A 97 -3.20 11.86 -25.07
C ILE A 97 -2.81 12.30 -23.66
N PRO A 98 -3.76 12.62 -22.75
CA PRO A 98 -3.46 12.97 -21.36
C PRO A 98 -2.73 11.87 -20.62
N VAL A 99 -1.64 12.22 -19.94
CA VAL A 99 -0.82 11.26 -19.19
C VAL A 99 -0.80 11.62 -17.71
N VAL A 100 -1.16 10.65 -16.89
CA VAL A 100 -1.06 10.69 -15.42
C VAL A 100 0.09 9.79 -14.99
N TYR A 101 0.93 10.25 -14.08
CA TYR A 101 1.95 9.41 -13.43
C TYR A 101 1.55 9.11 -11.98
N TRP A 102 1.30 7.84 -11.68
CA TRP A 102 0.93 7.38 -10.35
C TRP A 102 2.11 6.74 -9.63
N ASN A 103 2.59 7.37 -8.55
CA ASN A 103 3.70 6.84 -7.75
C ASN A 103 3.83 7.52 -6.38
N LYS A 104 4.94 7.22 -5.66
CA LYS A 104 5.31 7.84 -4.37
C LYS A 104 6.05 9.20 -4.51
N GLY A 105 5.93 9.88 -5.63
CA GLY A 105 6.61 11.16 -5.87
C GLY A 105 8.06 10.99 -6.34
N VAL A 106 8.98 10.73 -5.43
CA VAL A 106 10.43 10.58 -5.73
C VAL A 106 10.99 9.34 -5.05
N ASN A 107 12.24 9.01 -5.34
CA ASN A 107 12.95 7.97 -4.59
C ASN A 107 13.50 8.55 -3.29
N LEU A 108 12.90 8.17 -2.16
CA LEU A 108 13.27 8.64 -0.83
C LEU A 108 14.37 7.79 -0.15
N GLU A 109 14.73 6.64 -0.74
CA GLU A 109 15.65 5.65 -0.14
C GLU A 109 17.14 6.06 -0.20
N VAL A 110 17.50 7.24 -0.71
CA VAL A 110 18.88 7.53 -1.12
C VAL A 110 19.48 8.75 -0.42
N LYS A 111 20.71 8.58 0.07
CA LYS A 111 21.48 9.64 0.79
C LYS A 111 21.77 10.92 -0.03
N HIS A 112 21.76 10.85 -1.37
CA HIS A 112 21.94 12.03 -2.25
C HIS A 112 20.77 12.09 -3.25
N PRO A 113 19.59 12.56 -2.81
CA PRO A 113 18.34 12.38 -3.55
C PRO A 113 18.27 13.15 -4.87
N TRP A 114 18.96 14.28 -5.02
CA TRP A 114 18.74 15.17 -6.16
C TRP A 114 19.16 14.56 -7.50
N LEU A 115 20.37 13.97 -7.62
CA LEU A 115 20.83 13.32 -8.85
C LEU A 115 19.98 12.11 -9.22
N ARG A 116 19.71 11.24 -8.24
CA ARG A 116 18.91 10.04 -8.48
C ARG A 116 17.42 10.33 -8.69
N ASN A 117 16.97 11.52 -8.31
CA ASN A 117 15.61 11.98 -8.54
C ASN A 117 15.45 12.76 -9.86
N LEU A 118 16.53 13.01 -10.63
CA LEU A 118 16.42 13.65 -11.95
C LEU A 118 15.41 12.96 -12.87
N PRO A 119 15.36 11.62 -13.00
CA PRO A 119 14.35 10.97 -13.83
C PRO A 119 12.91 11.24 -13.34
N PHE A 120 12.69 11.30 -12.01
CA PHE A 120 11.39 11.66 -11.44
C PHE A 120 11.04 13.11 -11.74
N TYR A 121 11.98 14.04 -11.59
CA TYR A 121 11.73 15.44 -11.92
C TYR A 121 11.46 15.65 -13.42
N TYR A 122 12.10 14.85 -14.26
CA TYR A 122 11.87 14.88 -15.70
C TYR A 122 10.46 14.36 -16.05
N ILE A 123 10.08 13.16 -15.57
CA ILE A 123 8.74 12.62 -15.84
C ILE A 123 7.64 13.56 -15.28
N HIS A 124 7.85 14.12 -14.07
CA HIS A 124 6.94 15.08 -13.51
C HIS A 124 6.78 16.35 -14.38
N SER A 125 7.81 16.75 -15.12
CA SER A 125 7.69 17.90 -16.04
C SER A 125 6.89 17.59 -17.29
N LEU A 126 6.90 16.34 -17.74
CA LEU A 126 6.26 15.90 -18.98
C LEU A 126 4.79 15.51 -18.83
N VAL A 127 4.42 14.85 -17.73
CA VAL A 127 3.04 14.37 -17.53
C VAL A 127 2.07 15.51 -17.28
N ASP A 128 0.80 15.28 -17.58
CA ASP A 128 -0.27 16.27 -17.41
C ASP A 128 -0.78 16.33 -15.98
N ALA A 129 -0.72 15.20 -15.25
CA ALA A 129 -1.02 15.14 -13.82
C ALA A 129 -0.15 14.09 -13.10
N ILE A 130 -0.07 14.25 -11.77
CA ILE A 130 0.66 13.34 -10.86
C ILE A 130 -0.33 12.89 -9.80
N VAL A 131 -0.46 11.58 -9.59
CA VAL A 131 -1.22 11.01 -8.48
C VAL A 131 -0.26 10.46 -7.45
N LEU A 132 -0.29 11.01 -6.23
CA LEU A 132 0.57 10.62 -5.11
C LEU A 132 -0.15 9.67 -4.16
N TYR A 133 0.62 8.87 -3.43
CA TYR A 133 0.12 7.93 -2.42
C TYR A 133 -0.34 8.62 -1.13
N SER A 134 0.21 9.79 -0.81
CA SER A 134 -0.24 10.62 0.31
C SER A 134 0.08 12.10 0.09
N ALA A 135 -0.51 12.96 0.89
CA ALA A 135 -0.21 14.39 0.86
C ALA A 135 1.20 14.71 1.36
N LYS A 136 1.83 13.83 2.13
CA LYS A 136 3.19 14.05 2.67
C LYS A 136 4.26 14.12 1.58
N GLU A 137 4.08 13.40 0.46
CA GLU A 137 5.00 13.44 -0.67
C GLU A 137 4.94 14.76 -1.46
N LEU A 138 3.92 15.61 -1.24
CA LEU A 138 3.80 16.90 -1.93
C LEU A 138 5.01 17.82 -1.70
N LYS A 139 5.66 17.72 -0.54
CA LYS A 139 6.88 18.48 -0.22
C LYS A 139 8.04 18.17 -1.18
N ASP A 140 8.10 16.94 -1.70
CA ASP A 140 9.16 16.43 -2.56
C ASP A 140 8.90 16.72 -4.05
N ILE A 141 7.70 17.22 -4.37
CA ILE A 141 7.34 17.68 -5.72
C ILE A 141 7.81 19.12 -5.91
N ARG A 142 8.52 19.38 -7.03
CA ARG A 142 8.96 20.74 -7.38
C ARG A 142 7.76 21.70 -7.44
N PRO A 143 7.89 22.94 -6.90
CA PRO A 143 6.75 23.89 -6.78
C PRO A 143 5.95 24.07 -8.07
N ARG A 144 6.65 24.16 -9.23
CA ARG A 144 6.02 24.32 -10.54
C ARG A 144 5.09 23.17 -10.97
N ASN A 145 5.24 21.98 -10.36
CA ASN A 145 4.44 20.79 -10.68
C ASN A 145 3.33 20.53 -9.64
N ARG A 146 3.31 21.23 -8.49
CA ARG A 146 2.34 20.95 -7.41
C ARG A 146 0.89 21.20 -7.82
N GLN A 147 0.65 22.14 -8.72
CA GLN A 147 -0.67 22.48 -9.25
C GLN A 147 -1.35 21.38 -10.07
N LYS A 148 -0.62 20.34 -10.46
CA LYS A 148 -1.14 19.17 -11.18
C LYS A 148 -1.07 17.90 -10.37
N VAL A 149 -0.92 18.02 -9.05
CA VAL A 149 -0.87 16.89 -8.13
C VAL A 149 -2.24 16.61 -7.57
N PHE A 150 -2.61 15.34 -7.60
CA PHE A 150 -3.76 14.76 -6.92
C PHE A 150 -3.28 13.76 -5.89
N VAL A 151 -4.02 13.58 -4.81
CA VAL A 151 -3.68 12.61 -3.76
C VAL A 151 -4.70 11.48 -3.78
N ALA A 152 -4.23 10.25 -4.01
CA ALA A 152 -5.00 9.05 -3.89
C ALA A 152 -4.37 8.18 -2.79
N ASN A 153 -4.82 8.40 -1.55
CA ASN A 153 -4.29 7.75 -0.37
C ASN A 153 -4.18 6.23 -0.57
N ASN A 154 -2.94 5.70 -0.61
CA ASN A 154 -2.71 4.31 -0.96
C ASN A 154 -3.31 3.37 0.09
N THR A 155 -4.18 2.46 -0.35
CA THR A 155 -4.89 1.55 0.55
C THR A 155 -5.23 0.22 -0.12
N VAL A 156 -5.83 -0.67 0.66
CA VAL A 156 -6.53 -1.87 0.21
C VAL A 156 -8.04 -1.68 0.33
N ASN A 157 -8.82 -2.43 -0.42
CA ASN A 157 -10.26 -2.36 -0.34
C ASN A 157 -10.78 -3.11 0.91
N PHE A 158 -11.01 -2.38 2.01
CA PHE A 158 -11.53 -2.97 3.25
C PHE A 158 -12.93 -3.57 3.10
N ALA A 159 -13.73 -3.08 2.14
CA ALA A 159 -15.06 -3.64 1.88
C ALA A 159 -15.01 -5.08 1.28
N ALA A 160 -13.85 -5.47 0.75
CA ALA A 160 -13.62 -6.82 0.27
C ALA A 160 -13.12 -7.79 1.37
N PHE A 161 -12.88 -7.31 2.58
CA PHE A 161 -12.43 -8.18 3.66
C PHE A 161 -13.60 -9.02 4.17
N PRO A 162 -13.37 -10.30 4.45
CA PRO A 162 -14.42 -11.19 4.94
C PRO A 162 -14.89 -10.76 6.34
N ALA A 163 -16.18 -10.93 6.59
CA ALA A 163 -16.72 -10.77 7.93
C ALA A 163 -16.22 -11.91 8.83
N VAL A 164 -15.59 -11.56 9.94
CA VAL A 164 -15.17 -12.51 10.97
C VAL A 164 -16.01 -12.27 12.19
N THR A 165 -16.95 -13.18 12.50
CA THR A 165 -17.88 -13.06 13.64
C THR A 165 -17.32 -13.65 14.92
N ALA A 166 -16.48 -14.69 14.83
CA ALA A 166 -15.90 -15.37 15.99
C ALA A 166 -15.14 -14.41 16.93
N SER A 167 -15.23 -14.65 18.22
CA SER A 167 -14.51 -13.91 19.27
C SER A 167 -13.00 -14.16 19.21
N LYS A 168 -12.21 -13.31 19.88
CA LYS A 168 -10.75 -13.50 19.96
C LYS A 168 -10.39 -14.85 20.61
N GLU A 169 -11.12 -15.25 21.63
CA GLU A 169 -10.90 -16.48 22.39
C GLU A 169 -11.20 -17.71 21.54
N GLU A 170 -12.29 -17.70 20.79
CA GLU A 170 -12.62 -18.78 19.85
C GLU A 170 -11.54 -18.90 18.77
N LEU A 171 -11.09 -17.79 18.23
CA LEU A 171 -10.04 -17.76 17.21
C LEU A 171 -8.69 -18.23 17.77
N LYS A 172 -8.32 -17.81 18.97
CA LYS A 172 -7.09 -18.33 19.63
C LYS A 172 -7.15 -19.83 19.80
N LYS A 173 -8.30 -20.38 20.21
CA LYS A 173 -8.50 -21.83 20.29
C LYS A 173 -8.41 -22.51 18.93
N GLU A 174 -9.04 -21.94 17.89
CA GLU A 174 -8.99 -22.45 16.52
C GLU A 174 -7.54 -22.57 16.00
N PHE A 175 -6.71 -21.55 16.28
CA PHE A 175 -5.31 -21.51 15.83
C PHE A 175 -4.30 -22.12 16.81
N GLY A 176 -4.76 -22.68 17.94
CA GLY A 176 -3.88 -23.23 18.97
C GLY A 176 -2.97 -22.21 19.63
N ILE A 177 -3.46 -20.96 19.79
CA ILE A 177 -2.70 -19.85 20.37
C ILE A 177 -2.98 -19.82 21.89
N PRO A 178 -1.99 -20.17 22.74
CA PRO A 178 -2.19 -20.26 24.18
C PRO A 178 -2.08 -18.90 24.90
N PHE A 179 -1.70 -17.84 24.21
CA PHE A 179 -1.37 -16.54 24.80
C PHE A 179 -2.61 -15.68 25.02
N ARG A 180 -2.66 -15.00 26.15
CA ARG A 180 -3.73 -14.04 26.46
C ARG A 180 -3.59 -12.78 25.59
N LYS A 181 -2.35 -12.32 25.36
CA LYS A 181 -2.03 -11.14 24.56
C LYS A 181 -1.11 -11.52 23.40
N VAL A 182 -1.42 -11.03 22.21
CA VAL A 182 -0.79 -11.46 20.98
C VAL A 182 -0.22 -10.27 20.21
N VAL A 183 1.09 -10.30 20.01
CA VAL A 183 1.79 -9.45 19.04
C VAL A 183 1.78 -10.16 17.68
N LEU A 184 1.46 -9.43 16.63
CA LEU A 184 1.40 -9.93 15.27
C LEU A 184 2.43 -9.24 14.37
N PHE A 185 3.15 -10.03 13.59
CA PHE A 185 3.91 -9.60 12.43
C PHE A 185 3.34 -10.31 11.19
N VAL A 186 3.05 -9.56 10.12
CA VAL A 186 2.65 -10.11 8.82
C VAL A 186 3.48 -9.50 7.71
N GLY A 187 4.13 -10.36 6.93
CA GLY A 187 4.87 -9.93 5.74
C GLY A 187 6.01 -10.86 5.35
N ARG A 188 6.48 -10.71 4.11
CA ARG A 188 7.70 -11.38 3.67
C ARG A 188 8.89 -10.84 4.48
N MET A 189 9.70 -11.72 5.04
CA MET A 189 10.76 -11.37 6.00
C MET A 189 12.05 -10.91 5.30
N ARG A 190 11.91 -9.97 4.35
CA ARG A 190 13.09 -9.31 3.77
C ARG A 190 13.78 -8.45 4.83
N GLY A 191 15.10 -8.27 4.74
CA GLY A 191 15.89 -7.50 5.70
C GLY A 191 15.32 -6.11 6.03
N VAL A 192 14.67 -5.45 5.07
CA VAL A 192 14.00 -4.16 5.27
C VAL A 192 12.80 -4.21 6.24
N LYS A 193 12.30 -5.41 6.59
CA LYS A 193 11.20 -5.60 7.55
C LYS A 193 11.70 -5.75 9.00
N LYS A 194 13.00 -6.03 9.18
CA LYS A 194 13.66 -6.14 10.49
C LYS A 194 12.93 -7.07 11.48
N VAL A 195 12.47 -8.24 10.99
CA VAL A 195 11.80 -9.23 11.85
C VAL A 195 12.70 -9.73 12.97
N ASP A 196 14.01 -9.75 12.75
CA ASP A 196 15.04 -10.07 13.73
C ASP A 196 15.03 -9.13 14.93
N HIS A 197 14.74 -7.83 14.75
CA HIS A 197 14.58 -6.88 15.85
C HIS A 197 13.37 -7.22 16.71
N LEU A 198 12.23 -7.59 16.08
CA LEU A 198 11.04 -8.03 16.81
C LEU A 198 11.33 -9.29 17.63
N ILE A 199 11.93 -10.31 17.00
CA ILE A 199 12.24 -11.57 17.67
C ILE A 199 13.22 -11.34 18.83
N ALA A 200 14.27 -10.54 18.61
CA ALA A 200 15.23 -10.20 19.65
C ALA A 200 14.58 -9.50 20.84
N ALA A 201 13.74 -8.50 20.59
CA ALA A 201 12.99 -7.81 21.64
C ALA A 201 12.03 -8.78 22.38
N PHE A 202 11.36 -9.67 21.64
CA PHE A 202 10.41 -10.62 22.22
C PHE A 202 11.06 -11.73 23.01
N ASN A 203 12.29 -12.14 22.65
CA ASN A 203 13.10 -13.10 23.44
C ASN A 203 13.43 -12.58 24.86
N GLU A 204 13.34 -11.29 25.09
CA GLU A 204 13.56 -10.66 26.40
C GLU A 204 12.26 -10.44 27.21
N ILE A 205 11.09 -10.75 26.64
CA ILE A 205 9.80 -10.62 27.33
C ILE A 205 9.51 -11.92 28.07
N GLU A 206 9.48 -11.84 29.40
CA GLU A 206 9.31 -13.02 30.28
C GLU A 206 7.85 -13.33 30.62
N ASP A 207 6.93 -12.44 30.28
CA ASP A 207 5.48 -12.60 30.56
C ASP A 207 4.93 -13.79 29.75
N PRO A 208 4.49 -14.89 30.42
CA PRO A 208 3.98 -16.08 29.76
C PRO A 208 2.62 -15.83 29.08
N ASP A 209 1.90 -14.79 29.48
CA ASP A 209 0.63 -14.40 28.88
C ASP A 209 0.81 -13.70 27.53
N CYS A 210 2.04 -13.28 27.20
CA CYS A 210 2.35 -12.58 25.96
C CYS A 210 2.99 -13.51 24.94
N GLY A 211 2.42 -13.58 23.74
CA GLY A 211 2.94 -14.32 22.61
C GLY A 211 3.15 -13.46 21.36
N CYS A 212 4.03 -13.89 20.50
CA CYS A 212 4.30 -13.30 19.19
C CYS A 212 3.94 -14.30 18.08
N ILE A 213 3.11 -13.87 17.15
CA ILE A 213 2.79 -14.62 15.94
C ILE A 213 3.47 -13.94 14.75
N ILE A 214 4.23 -14.72 13.99
CA ILE A 214 4.90 -14.31 12.77
C ILE A 214 4.25 -15.03 11.59
N VAL A 215 3.78 -14.28 10.60
CA VAL A 215 3.12 -14.80 9.39
C VAL A 215 3.85 -14.30 8.15
N GLY A 216 4.18 -15.21 7.26
CA GLY A 216 4.75 -14.89 5.95
C GLY A 216 5.95 -15.75 5.57
N ASP A 217 6.42 -15.55 4.34
CA ASP A 217 7.60 -16.22 3.81
C ASP A 217 8.87 -15.72 4.53
N PRO A 218 9.66 -16.63 5.12
CA PRO A 218 10.90 -16.26 5.80
C PRO A 218 11.97 -15.69 4.86
N MET A 219 11.86 -15.85 3.54
CA MET A 219 12.80 -15.31 2.55
C MET A 219 14.28 -15.63 2.85
N GLY A 220 14.53 -16.82 3.41
CA GLY A 220 15.88 -17.24 3.79
C GLY A 220 16.32 -16.83 5.20
N CYS A 221 15.48 -16.15 5.99
CA CYS A 221 15.75 -15.92 7.40
C CYS A 221 15.73 -17.24 8.18
N ASP A 222 16.74 -17.50 8.98
CA ASP A 222 16.80 -18.66 9.88
C ASP A 222 16.05 -18.38 11.18
N LEU A 223 14.71 -18.38 11.11
CA LEU A 223 13.85 -18.14 12.26
C LEU A 223 14.10 -19.10 13.43
N PRO A 224 14.29 -20.41 13.21
CA PRO A 224 14.55 -21.34 14.31
C PRO A 224 15.77 -20.95 15.15
N SER A 225 16.85 -20.46 14.55
CA SER A 225 18.03 -20.02 15.30
C SER A 225 17.82 -18.73 16.08
N MET A 226 16.91 -17.86 15.61
CA MET A 226 16.60 -16.59 16.24
C MET A 226 15.61 -16.74 17.41
N ILE A 227 14.66 -17.67 17.30
CA ILE A 227 13.61 -17.90 18.31
C ILE A 227 14.17 -18.70 19.46
N ARG A 228 14.29 -18.08 20.64
CA ARG A 228 14.83 -18.72 21.84
C ARG A 228 13.75 -19.09 22.86
N ARG A 229 12.51 -18.64 22.65
CA ARG A 229 11.40 -18.84 23.59
C ARG A 229 10.19 -19.47 22.90
N LYS A 230 9.44 -20.27 23.63
CA LYS A 230 8.22 -20.94 23.13
C LYS A 230 7.04 -20.00 22.88
N ASN A 231 7.13 -18.74 23.31
CA ASN A 231 6.09 -17.72 23.11
C ASN A 231 6.22 -16.97 21.78
N VAL A 232 7.11 -17.38 20.88
CA VAL A 232 7.18 -16.91 19.49
C VAL A 232 6.82 -18.05 18.56
N MET A 233 5.76 -17.87 17.77
CA MET A 233 5.23 -18.87 16.84
C MET A 233 5.30 -18.35 15.41
N HIS A 234 5.89 -19.13 14.50
CA HIS A 234 5.85 -18.89 13.07
C HIS A 234 4.76 -19.76 12.43
N LEU A 235 3.74 -19.16 11.86
CA LEU A 235 2.62 -19.85 11.21
C LEU A 235 2.86 -20.14 9.73
N GLY A 236 4.05 -19.79 9.21
CA GLY A 236 4.36 -19.93 7.80
C GLY A 236 3.66 -18.91 6.91
N GLU A 237 3.69 -19.18 5.62
CA GLU A 237 2.97 -18.40 4.63
C GLU A 237 1.49 -18.78 4.63
N VAL A 238 0.62 -17.81 4.71
CA VAL A 238 -0.83 -18.04 4.66
C VAL A 238 -1.30 -17.86 3.22
N HIS A 239 -1.52 -18.96 2.53
CA HIS A 239 -2.20 -19.00 1.24
C HIS A 239 -3.71 -19.04 1.48
N ASP A 240 -4.33 -17.89 1.41
CA ASP A 240 -5.73 -17.70 1.76
C ASP A 240 -6.43 -16.83 0.68
N PRO A 241 -6.90 -17.47 -0.37
CA PRO A 241 -7.54 -16.78 -1.48
C PRO A 241 -8.70 -15.86 -1.07
N GLU A 242 -9.47 -16.26 -0.09
CA GLU A 242 -10.63 -15.50 0.38
C GLU A 242 -10.27 -14.49 1.47
N GLY A 243 -9.04 -14.47 1.96
CA GLY A 243 -8.57 -13.60 3.04
C GLY A 243 -9.19 -13.89 4.42
N ILE A 244 -9.86 -15.05 4.59
CA ILE A 244 -10.54 -15.40 5.85
C ILE A 244 -9.54 -15.72 6.95
N LYS A 245 -8.57 -16.58 6.65
CA LYS A 245 -7.58 -17.03 7.63
C LYS A 245 -6.71 -15.87 8.12
N ILE A 246 -6.21 -15.04 7.19
CA ILE A 246 -5.40 -13.89 7.56
C ILE A 246 -6.22 -12.84 8.36
N SER A 247 -7.48 -12.63 7.99
CA SER A 247 -8.39 -11.73 8.74
C SER A 247 -8.66 -12.23 10.16
N LYS A 248 -8.83 -13.54 10.35
CA LYS A 248 -8.94 -14.15 11.67
C LYS A 248 -7.68 -13.93 12.51
N ILE A 249 -6.49 -14.08 11.91
CA ILE A 249 -5.21 -13.85 12.60
C ILE A 249 -5.06 -12.38 13.01
N PHE A 250 -5.42 -11.42 12.17
CA PHE A 250 -5.47 -10.03 12.59
C PHE A 250 -6.46 -9.80 13.73
N LYS A 251 -7.69 -10.34 13.61
CA LYS A 251 -8.74 -10.15 14.62
C LYS A 251 -8.38 -10.71 16.00
N LEU A 252 -7.70 -11.87 16.07
CA LEU A 252 -7.31 -12.47 17.36
C LEU A 252 -6.17 -11.73 18.05
N SER A 253 -5.41 -10.89 17.32
CA SER A 253 -4.23 -10.20 17.80
C SER A 253 -4.56 -8.91 18.55
N ASP A 254 -3.58 -8.37 19.30
CA ASP A 254 -3.73 -7.19 20.14
C ASP A 254 -2.84 -6.03 19.72
N LEU A 255 -1.71 -6.33 19.08
CA LEU A 255 -0.71 -5.37 18.66
C LEU A 255 -0.09 -5.82 17.34
N PHE A 256 0.20 -4.89 16.44
CA PHE A 256 0.92 -5.16 15.20
C PHE A 256 2.30 -4.52 15.25
N VAL A 257 3.34 -5.31 15.02
CA VAL A 257 4.72 -4.82 15.09
C VAL A 257 5.49 -5.19 13.82
N ILE A 258 5.95 -4.17 13.13
CA ILE A 258 6.92 -4.28 12.04
C ILE A 258 8.02 -3.25 12.32
N PRO A 259 9.20 -3.65 12.83
CA PRO A 259 10.28 -2.70 13.12
C PRO A 259 10.77 -1.95 11.89
N GLY A 260 10.80 -2.61 10.73
CA GLY A 260 11.19 -2.01 9.45
C GLY A 260 10.04 -1.36 8.68
N GLU A 261 10.11 -1.40 7.34
CA GLU A 261 9.12 -0.80 6.43
C GLU A 261 7.71 -1.38 6.65
N VAL A 262 6.74 -0.52 7.00
CA VAL A 262 5.36 -0.97 7.34
C VAL A 262 4.54 -1.44 6.13
N GLY A 263 4.34 -0.62 5.11
CA GLY A 263 3.51 -0.93 3.93
C GLY A 263 2.02 -1.14 4.26
N LEU A 264 1.30 -1.76 3.31
CA LEU A 264 -0.16 -1.97 3.41
C LEU A 264 -0.60 -2.92 4.53
N GLY A 265 0.33 -3.69 5.12
CA GLY A 265 0.04 -4.49 6.32
C GLY A 265 -0.39 -3.63 7.51
N MET A 266 0.14 -2.40 7.62
CA MET A 266 -0.29 -1.45 8.63
C MET A 266 -1.74 -0.99 8.43
N ASN A 267 -2.15 -0.74 7.18
CA ASN A 267 -3.54 -0.37 6.88
C ASN A 267 -4.49 -1.48 7.33
N GLN A 268 -4.11 -2.74 7.06
CA GLN A 268 -4.88 -3.90 7.50
C GLN A 268 -4.90 -4.03 9.03
N ALA A 269 -3.77 -3.80 9.70
CA ALA A 269 -3.69 -3.79 11.16
C ALA A 269 -4.64 -2.75 11.77
N PHE A 270 -4.62 -1.52 11.27
CA PHE A 270 -5.51 -0.46 11.73
C PHE A 270 -6.99 -0.76 11.47
N TYR A 271 -7.32 -1.35 10.33
CA TYR A 271 -8.69 -1.82 10.04
C TYR A 271 -9.19 -2.81 11.11
N TRP A 272 -8.34 -3.73 11.55
CA TRP A 272 -8.66 -4.68 12.62
C TRP A 272 -8.49 -4.09 14.03
N GLY A 273 -8.10 -2.82 14.14
CA GLY A 273 -7.93 -2.11 15.40
C GLY A 273 -6.69 -2.54 16.17
N LEU A 274 -5.63 -2.90 15.48
CA LEU A 274 -4.34 -3.17 16.12
C LEU A 274 -3.51 -1.90 16.12
N PRO A 275 -3.12 -1.36 17.29
CA PRO A 275 -2.08 -0.35 17.35
C PRO A 275 -0.78 -0.85 16.71
N VAL A 276 0.05 0.06 16.20
CA VAL A 276 1.28 -0.29 15.49
C VAL A 276 2.51 0.20 16.24
N VAL A 277 3.54 -0.65 16.34
CA VAL A 277 4.87 -0.20 16.77
C VAL A 277 5.88 -0.49 15.66
N THR A 278 6.67 0.53 15.29
CA THR A 278 7.67 0.49 14.23
C THR A 278 8.89 1.32 14.59
N GLU A 279 9.98 1.21 13.82
CA GLU A 279 11.18 2.04 13.98
C GLU A 279 11.21 3.23 13.01
N ALA A 280 11.90 4.29 13.37
CA ALA A 280 12.11 5.49 12.56
C ALA A 280 13.19 5.26 11.48
N CYS A 281 13.10 4.14 10.75
CA CYS A 281 13.89 3.86 9.56
C CYS A 281 13.25 4.47 8.31
N TYR A 282 13.82 4.21 7.12
CA TYR A 282 13.10 4.51 5.90
C TYR A 282 11.72 3.85 5.92
N GLN A 283 10.69 4.66 5.69
CA GLN A 283 9.32 4.19 5.72
C GLN A 283 8.60 4.50 4.38
N PRO A 284 7.79 3.57 3.85
CA PRO A 284 6.94 3.85 2.70
C PRO A 284 5.84 4.86 3.03
N PRO A 285 5.17 5.44 2.02
CA PRO A 285 4.15 6.48 2.21
C PRO A 285 3.06 6.15 3.23
N GLU A 286 2.71 4.88 3.37
CA GLU A 286 1.67 4.40 4.30
C GLU A 286 1.93 4.78 5.75
N ILE A 287 3.19 5.06 6.13
CA ILE A 287 3.54 5.54 7.48
C ILE A 287 2.77 6.82 7.88
N HIS A 288 2.21 7.54 6.91
CA HIS A 288 1.43 8.74 7.20
C HIS A 288 0.15 8.46 7.99
N TYR A 289 -0.35 7.22 7.98
CA TYR A 289 -1.50 6.81 8.79
C TYR A 289 -1.15 6.58 10.26
N LEU A 290 0.13 6.42 10.59
CA LEU A 290 0.54 6.31 11.99
C LEU A 290 0.61 7.69 12.63
N THR A 291 -0.17 7.89 13.70
CA THR A 291 -0.14 9.07 14.54
C THR A 291 0.48 8.69 15.88
N GLU A 292 1.66 9.27 16.17
CA GLU A 292 2.43 9.02 17.38
C GLU A 292 1.59 9.26 18.64
N GLY A 293 1.60 8.30 19.57
CA GLY A 293 0.87 8.40 20.83
C GLY A 293 -0.67 8.31 20.71
N ARG A 294 -1.20 8.03 19.50
CA ARG A 294 -2.64 7.91 19.23
C ARG A 294 -3.00 6.58 18.57
N THR A 295 -2.32 6.19 17.49
CA THR A 295 -2.58 4.94 16.76
C THR A 295 -1.43 3.95 16.87
N GLY A 296 -0.31 4.38 17.44
CA GLY A 296 0.88 3.57 17.62
C GLY A 296 2.08 4.39 18.08
N PHE A 297 3.25 3.77 17.97
CA PHE A 297 4.52 4.38 18.32
C PHE A 297 5.57 4.14 17.23
N MET A 298 6.41 5.15 16.99
CA MET A 298 7.59 5.06 16.16
C MET A 298 8.84 5.30 17.03
N VAL A 299 9.57 4.23 17.36
CA VAL A 299 10.76 4.29 18.18
C VAL A 299 12.00 4.63 17.36
N PRO A 300 13.11 5.10 17.97
CA PRO A 300 14.37 5.33 17.25
C PRO A 300 14.82 4.08 16.48
N GLU A 301 15.45 4.30 15.33
CA GLU A 301 15.94 3.20 14.48
C GLU A 301 17.02 2.39 15.24
N ASN A 302 16.89 1.06 15.20
CA ASN A 302 17.78 0.08 15.86
C ASN A 302 17.75 0.16 17.40
N ASP A 303 16.79 0.85 18.01
CA ASP A 303 16.61 0.88 19.47
C ASP A 303 15.66 -0.24 19.91
N ARG A 304 16.21 -1.43 20.15
CA ARG A 304 15.45 -2.61 20.60
C ARG A 304 14.86 -2.42 22.00
N ALA A 305 15.50 -1.66 22.86
CA ALA A 305 15.00 -1.39 24.20
C ALA A 305 13.72 -0.54 24.14
N ALA A 306 13.74 0.53 23.36
CA ALA A 306 12.55 1.34 23.12
C ALA A 306 11.44 0.54 22.40
N LEU A 307 11.79 -0.32 21.45
CA LEU A 307 10.82 -1.21 20.78
C LEU A 307 10.11 -2.11 21.80
N LYS A 308 10.90 -2.78 22.68
CA LYS A 308 10.37 -3.62 23.76
C LYS A 308 9.52 -2.82 24.76
N GLU A 309 9.97 -1.64 25.17
CA GLU A 309 9.25 -0.75 26.09
C GLU A 309 7.85 -0.41 25.53
N LYS A 310 7.75 0.03 24.28
CA LYS A 310 6.48 0.43 23.67
C LYS A 310 5.55 -0.76 23.42
N MET A 311 6.10 -1.94 23.09
CA MET A 311 5.33 -3.19 23.02
C MET A 311 4.75 -3.52 24.40
N LEU A 312 5.55 -3.54 25.46
CA LEU A 312 5.09 -3.84 26.82
C LEU A 312 4.08 -2.83 27.32
N LEU A 313 4.29 -1.55 27.08
CA LEU A 313 3.35 -0.49 27.45
C LEU A 313 1.94 -0.78 26.87
N LEU A 314 1.85 -1.10 25.58
CA LEU A 314 0.56 -1.40 24.95
C LEU A 314 0.00 -2.79 25.33
N LEU A 315 0.84 -3.75 25.69
CA LEU A 315 0.40 -5.06 26.13
C LEU A 315 -0.10 -5.05 27.57
N GLN A 316 0.48 -4.23 28.45
CA GLN A 316 0.15 -4.18 29.88
C GLN A 316 -0.99 -3.23 30.20
N ASP A 317 -1.13 -2.12 29.49
CA ASP A 317 -2.20 -1.16 29.67
C ASP A 317 -3.36 -1.41 28.70
N ASP A 318 -4.36 -2.16 29.17
CA ASP A 318 -5.54 -2.51 28.38
C ASP A 318 -6.38 -1.29 28.00
N ALA A 319 -6.45 -0.26 28.87
CA ALA A 319 -7.20 0.96 28.61
C ALA A 319 -6.52 1.81 27.51
N LEU A 320 -5.20 1.96 27.61
CA LEU A 320 -4.40 2.64 26.60
C LEU A 320 -4.54 1.92 25.24
N ARG A 321 -4.38 0.59 25.23
CA ARG A 321 -4.51 -0.21 24.01
C ARG A 321 -5.89 -0.10 23.39
N ALA A 322 -6.96 -0.14 24.18
CA ALA A 322 -8.33 0.02 23.69
C ALA A 322 -8.55 1.40 23.06
N ARG A 323 -8.02 2.46 23.67
CA ARG A 323 -8.06 3.81 23.11
C ARG A 323 -7.32 3.92 21.78
N PHE A 324 -6.12 3.35 21.69
CA PHE A 324 -5.35 3.33 20.45
C PHE A 324 -6.05 2.51 19.36
N SER A 325 -6.64 1.36 19.74
CA SER A 325 -7.41 0.51 18.83
C SER A 325 -8.60 1.25 18.21
N ALA A 326 -9.37 1.96 19.02
CA ALA A 326 -10.50 2.77 18.55
C ALA A 326 -10.03 3.88 17.60
N ALA A 327 -8.98 4.61 17.98
CA ALA A 327 -8.40 5.67 17.16
C ALA A 327 -7.84 5.14 15.83
N ALA A 328 -7.16 4.00 15.84
CA ALA A 328 -6.62 3.37 14.65
C ALA A 328 -7.72 3.03 13.63
N LYS A 329 -8.82 2.42 14.08
CA LYS A 329 -9.98 2.13 13.24
C LYS A 329 -10.64 3.37 12.67
N GLU A 330 -10.88 4.36 13.53
CA GLU A 330 -11.47 5.63 13.11
C GLU A 330 -10.66 6.32 12.04
N ASP A 331 -9.35 6.49 12.30
CA ASP A 331 -8.45 7.22 11.41
C ASP A 331 -8.27 6.51 10.07
N ILE A 332 -8.08 5.18 10.06
CA ILE A 332 -7.88 4.44 8.82
C ILE A 332 -9.13 4.40 7.93
N MET A 333 -10.31 4.26 8.53
CA MET A 333 -11.58 4.27 7.78
C MET A 333 -11.88 5.66 7.20
N ARG A 334 -11.53 6.73 7.90
CA ARG A 334 -11.67 8.10 7.41
C ARG A 334 -10.69 8.41 6.29
N ASP A 335 -9.40 8.04 6.44
CA ASP A 335 -8.31 8.54 5.62
C ASP A 335 -7.85 7.59 4.52
N ALA A 336 -8.10 6.29 4.68
CA ALA A 336 -7.65 5.23 3.75
C ALA A 336 -8.79 4.39 3.17
N SER A 337 -10.01 4.92 3.09
CA SER A 337 -11.10 4.20 2.42
C SER A 337 -10.82 4.06 0.92
N ILE A 338 -11.31 2.98 0.31
CA ILE A 338 -11.18 2.78 -1.15
C ILE A 338 -11.89 3.89 -1.94
N GLU A 339 -12.96 4.44 -1.40
CA GLU A 339 -13.66 5.58 -1.99
C GLU A 339 -12.74 6.82 -2.01
N ARG A 340 -12.01 7.07 -0.92
CA ARG A 340 -11.08 8.20 -0.86
C ARG A 340 -9.90 8.02 -1.83
N MET A 341 -9.39 6.80 -1.97
CA MET A 341 -8.40 6.49 -2.99
C MET A 341 -8.96 6.73 -4.40
N PHE A 342 -10.15 6.22 -4.69
CA PHE A 342 -10.81 6.41 -5.97
C PHE A 342 -11.07 7.89 -6.28
N SER A 343 -11.50 8.69 -5.29
CA SER A 343 -11.78 10.11 -5.50
C SER A 343 -10.56 10.86 -6.04
N GLY A 344 -9.36 10.55 -5.57
CA GLY A 344 -8.13 11.15 -6.10
C GLY A 344 -7.91 10.84 -7.59
N PHE A 345 -8.21 9.63 -8.03
CA PHE A 345 -8.15 9.26 -9.45
C PHE A 345 -9.29 9.89 -10.26
N ARG A 346 -10.51 9.84 -9.75
CA ARG A 346 -11.68 10.47 -10.38
C ARG A 346 -11.44 11.95 -10.66
N ASP A 347 -11.03 12.68 -9.64
CA ASP A 347 -10.82 14.13 -9.72
C ASP A 347 -9.68 14.46 -10.69
N CYS A 348 -8.63 13.65 -10.70
CA CYS A 348 -7.53 13.76 -11.68
C CYS A 348 -8.03 13.54 -13.12
N VAL A 349 -8.80 12.48 -13.36
CA VAL A 349 -9.34 12.15 -14.69
C VAL A 349 -10.31 13.25 -15.17
N ILE A 350 -11.22 13.70 -14.31
CA ILE A 350 -12.16 14.77 -14.63
C ILE A 350 -11.38 16.05 -14.98
N ALA A 351 -10.41 16.45 -14.15
CA ALA A 351 -9.61 17.65 -14.38
C ALA A 351 -8.85 17.64 -15.71
N LEU A 352 -8.52 16.47 -16.24
CA LEU A 352 -7.81 16.35 -17.52
C LEU A 352 -8.74 16.28 -18.74
N THR A 353 -10.01 16.00 -18.54
CA THR A 353 -10.97 15.72 -19.63
C THR A 353 -12.16 16.66 -19.69
N ASP A 354 -12.39 17.44 -18.62
CA ASP A 354 -13.39 18.49 -18.62
C ASP A 354 -12.82 19.77 -19.29
N PRO A 355 -13.40 20.22 -20.43
CA PRO A 355 -12.96 21.43 -21.11
C PRO A 355 -12.98 22.70 -20.24
N ALA A 356 -13.85 22.75 -19.22
CA ALA A 356 -13.94 23.86 -18.29
C ALA A 356 -12.80 23.90 -17.24
N SER A 357 -12.06 22.80 -17.10
CA SER A 357 -10.96 22.69 -16.12
C SER A 357 -9.73 23.46 -16.58
N GLU A 358 -9.08 24.16 -15.65
CA GLU A 358 -7.80 24.84 -15.93
C GLU A 358 -6.70 23.89 -16.43
N LEU A 359 -6.64 22.67 -15.92
CA LEU A 359 -5.65 21.67 -16.35
C LEU A 359 -5.88 21.24 -17.79
N CYS A 360 -7.13 21.01 -18.17
CA CYS A 360 -7.49 20.73 -19.55
C CYS A 360 -7.15 21.93 -20.45
N ALA A 361 -7.53 23.14 -20.07
CA ALA A 361 -7.27 24.37 -20.83
C ALA A 361 -5.77 24.64 -21.02
N ARG A 362 -4.93 24.40 -20.02
CA ARG A 362 -3.46 24.55 -20.10
C ARG A 362 -2.84 23.62 -21.14
N ARG A 363 -3.34 22.39 -21.29
CA ARG A 363 -2.83 21.41 -22.28
C ARG A 363 -2.99 21.91 -23.71
N PHE A 364 -4.06 22.66 -24.01
CA PHE A 364 -4.31 23.23 -25.33
C PHE A 364 -3.49 24.50 -25.59
N ARG A 365 -2.99 25.19 -24.55
CA ARG A 365 -2.15 26.40 -24.70
C ARG A 365 -0.66 26.09 -24.89
N THR A 366 -0.21 24.89 -24.50
CA THR A 366 1.21 24.46 -24.59
C THR A 366 1.50 23.60 -25.83
N ARG A 367 0.54 23.51 -26.73
CA ARG A 367 0.64 22.92 -28.06
C ARG A 367 0.61 24.02 -29.11
#